data_653081e686b5407040f4b8ebda40ef7a
#
_entry.id   653081e686b5407040f4b8ebda40ef7a
#
_cell.length_a   1.000
_cell.length_b   1.000
_cell.length_c   1.000
_cell.angle_alpha   90.00
_cell.angle_beta   90.00
_cell.angle_gamma   90.00
#
_symmetry.space_group_name_H-M   'P 1'
#
loop_
_entity.id
_entity.type
_entity.pdbx_description
1 polymer ?
#
loop_
_entity_poly.entity_id
_entity_poly.type
_entity_poly.pdbx_seq_one_letter_code
_entity_poly.pdbx_strand_id
1 'polypeptide(L)'
;WASYLSQDDSIIRDIPILCGMVSRNAVLLPDSNINVAEWTPESVNVEDLKNKRRNLAGFVYNYDIKANIELVRKLYPSTKHFALITDNSYGGISLQALVKKEIGKIKGIDFIPLDGRKNDIYNIIEEIKQLPPQSIILLGTWRVDVNDGYYVGNATYTMMLANPKVPA
;
A
#
# COMPACT_ATOMS: atom_id res chain seq x y z
N TRP A 1 8.49 11.58 3.92
CA TRP A 1 9.85 11.10 3.76
C TRP A 1 10.30 11.17 2.31
N ALA A 2 9.59 10.53 1.37
CA ALA A 2 9.91 10.62 -0.05
C ALA A 2 9.78 12.07 -0.56
N SER A 3 8.75 12.81 -0.15
CA SER A 3 8.59 14.24 -0.44
C SER A 3 9.75 15.05 0.13
N TYR A 4 10.17 14.77 1.35
CA TYR A 4 11.32 15.40 1.99
C TYR A 4 12.62 15.10 1.24
N LEU A 5 12.82 13.86 0.80
CA LEU A 5 14.00 13.48 0.01
C LEU A 5 14.02 14.09 -1.39
N SER A 6 12.88 14.48 -1.94
CA SER A 6 12.75 15.12 -3.25
C SER A 6 12.93 16.64 -3.21
N GLN A 7 12.81 17.27 -2.03
CA GLN A 7 13.00 18.73 -1.88
C GLN A 7 14.47 19.12 -2.02
N ASP A 8 14.72 20.17 -2.76
CA ASP A 8 16.05 20.73 -2.96
C ASP A 8 16.36 21.81 -1.90
N ASP A 9 16.30 21.42 -0.63
CA ASP A 9 16.57 22.32 0.49
C ASP A 9 18.05 22.30 0.86
N SER A 10 18.72 23.44 0.75
CA SER A 10 20.15 23.58 1.02
C SER A 10 20.50 23.31 2.49
N ILE A 11 19.59 23.60 3.43
CA ILE A 11 19.83 23.41 4.87
C ILE A 11 19.96 21.92 5.21
N ILE A 12 19.26 21.04 4.48
CA ILE A 12 19.21 19.62 4.73
C ILE A 12 20.35 18.86 4.06
N ARG A 13 21.02 19.47 3.06
CA ARG A 13 22.10 18.80 2.31
C ARG A 13 23.29 18.41 3.17
N ASP A 14 23.59 19.17 4.19
CA ASP A 14 24.78 19.00 5.02
C ASP A 14 24.53 18.19 6.31
N ILE A 15 23.25 17.87 6.60
CA ILE A 15 22.88 17.06 7.77
C ILE A 15 22.92 15.59 7.40
N PRO A 16 23.77 14.75 8.01
CA PRO A 16 23.74 13.31 7.81
C PRO A 16 22.39 12.70 8.26
N ILE A 17 21.77 11.93 7.37
CA ILE A 17 20.49 11.28 7.64
C ILE A 17 20.72 9.77 7.68
N LEU A 18 20.41 9.14 8.82
CA LEU A 18 20.44 7.69 8.96
C LEU A 18 19.01 7.16 8.98
N CYS A 19 18.67 6.34 8.00
CA CYS A 19 17.38 5.69 7.88
C CYS A 19 17.43 4.27 8.47
N GLY A 20 16.62 4.01 9.49
CA GLY A 20 16.38 2.67 10.00
C GLY A 20 14.99 2.18 9.59
N MET A 21 14.87 0.92 9.16
CA MET A 21 13.61 0.25 8.85
C MET A 21 12.70 1.03 7.86
N VAL A 22 13.27 1.55 6.80
CA VAL A 22 12.55 2.26 5.75
C VAL A 22 12.16 1.28 4.65
N SER A 23 10.90 1.32 4.20
CA SER A 23 10.49 0.56 3.02
C SER A 23 11.24 1.05 1.79
N ARG A 24 11.67 0.12 0.93
CA ARG A 24 12.29 0.45 -0.37
C ARG A 24 11.34 1.21 -1.28
N ASN A 25 10.06 0.90 -1.23
CA ASN A 25 9.06 1.60 -2.02
C ASN A 25 8.53 2.84 -1.31
N ALA A 26 8.25 3.86 -2.08
CA ALA A 26 7.66 5.12 -1.66
C ALA A 26 6.69 5.63 -2.73
N VAL A 27 5.93 6.65 -2.41
CA VAL A 27 5.18 7.47 -3.36
C VAL A 27 5.57 8.93 -3.17
N LEU A 28 5.64 9.69 -4.25
CA LEU A 28 5.78 11.14 -4.17
C LEU A 28 4.40 11.73 -3.92
N LEU A 29 4.28 12.55 -2.88
CA LEU A 29 3.01 13.23 -2.61
C LEU A 29 2.68 14.19 -3.77
N PRO A 30 1.40 14.33 -4.12
CA PRO A 30 0.99 15.27 -5.14
C PRO A 30 1.15 16.70 -4.65
N ASP A 31 1.11 17.65 -5.57
CA ASP A 31 1.02 19.07 -5.23
C ASP A 31 -0.24 19.36 -4.40
N SER A 32 -0.18 20.39 -3.57
CA SER A 32 -1.22 20.72 -2.57
C SER A 32 -2.63 20.95 -3.13
N ASN A 33 -2.76 21.11 -4.43
CA ASN A 33 -4.05 21.38 -5.11
C ASN A 33 -4.73 20.11 -5.65
N ILE A 34 -4.12 18.93 -5.52
CA ILE A 34 -4.67 17.68 -6.03
C ILE A 34 -5.51 17.01 -4.93
N ASN A 35 -6.75 16.63 -5.28
CA ASN A 35 -7.56 15.78 -4.42
C ASN A 35 -6.90 14.42 -4.21
N VAL A 36 -6.54 14.09 -2.99
CA VAL A 36 -5.83 12.84 -2.64
C VAL A 36 -6.63 11.60 -3.01
N ALA A 37 -7.97 11.66 -2.98
CA ALA A 37 -8.84 10.54 -3.37
C ALA A 37 -8.79 10.25 -4.89
N GLU A 38 -8.54 11.27 -5.71
CA GLU A 38 -8.45 11.15 -7.18
C GLU A 38 -7.04 10.90 -7.66
N TRP A 39 -6.05 11.19 -6.81
CA TRP A 39 -4.65 10.98 -7.13
C TRP A 39 -4.32 9.49 -7.32
N THR A 40 -3.62 9.20 -8.39
CA THR A 40 -3.09 7.85 -8.68
C THR A 40 -1.61 7.80 -8.31
N PRO A 41 -1.26 7.30 -7.11
CA PRO A 41 0.12 7.21 -6.68
C PRO A 41 0.91 6.19 -7.50
N GLU A 42 2.14 6.54 -7.84
CA GLU A 42 3.09 5.64 -8.48
C GLU A 42 4.16 5.19 -7.50
N SER A 43 4.44 3.89 -7.46
CA SER A 43 5.51 3.35 -6.63
C SER A 43 6.87 3.65 -7.23
N VAL A 44 7.72 4.31 -6.46
CA VAL A 44 9.12 4.61 -6.77
C VAL A 44 10.05 3.96 -5.75
N ASN A 45 11.30 3.68 -6.12
CA ASN A 45 12.30 3.23 -5.16
C ASN A 45 12.92 4.43 -4.45
N VAL A 46 13.06 4.34 -3.12
CA VAL A 46 13.77 5.39 -2.35
C VAL A 46 15.24 5.51 -2.76
N GLU A 47 15.83 4.46 -3.29
CA GLU A 47 17.21 4.47 -3.82
C GLU A 47 17.34 5.35 -5.05
N ASP A 48 16.32 5.41 -5.91
CA ASP A 48 16.30 6.30 -7.07
C ASP A 48 16.23 7.78 -6.66
N LEU A 49 15.58 8.05 -5.52
CA LEU A 49 15.53 9.40 -4.92
C LEU A 49 16.87 9.78 -4.26
N LYS A 50 17.62 8.80 -3.78
CA LYS A 50 18.93 8.98 -3.14
C LYS A 50 19.96 9.62 -4.08
N ASN A 51 19.87 9.40 -5.38
CA ASN A 51 20.82 9.99 -6.36
C ASN A 51 20.86 11.52 -6.31
N LYS A 52 19.86 12.16 -5.70
CA LYS A 52 19.81 13.59 -5.46
C LYS A 52 20.45 14.03 -4.13
N ARG A 53 20.78 13.10 -3.23
CA ARG A 53 21.29 13.39 -1.88
C ARG A 53 22.43 12.45 -1.49
N ARG A 54 23.58 13.05 -1.15
CA ARG A 54 24.81 12.31 -0.77
C ARG A 54 24.91 12.03 0.73
N ASN A 55 24.07 12.65 1.54
CA ASN A 55 24.11 12.60 3.00
C ASN A 55 23.17 11.55 3.62
N LEU A 56 22.59 10.66 2.81
CA LEU A 56 21.64 9.64 3.24
C LEU A 56 22.29 8.27 3.28
N ALA A 57 22.20 7.58 4.43
CA ALA A 57 22.59 6.18 4.60
C ALA A 57 21.55 5.41 5.42
N GLY A 58 21.56 4.08 5.36
CA GLY A 58 20.67 3.27 6.20
C GLY A 58 20.29 1.94 5.60
N PHE A 59 19.33 1.28 6.27
CA PHE A 59 18.80 -0.01 5.87
C PHE A 59 17.39 0.16 5.30
N VAL A 60 17.15 -0.42 4.14
CA VAL A 60 15.83 -0.51 3.52
C VAL A 60 15.38 -1.96 3.48
N TYR A 61 14.10 -2.20 3.72
CA TYR A 61 13.48 -3.50 3.53
C TYR A 61 12.59 -3.51 2.29
N ASN A 62 12.41 -4.67 1.71
CA ASN A 62 11.60 -4.88 0.52
C ASN A 62 10.40 -5.77 0.83
N TYR A 63 9.23 -5.39 0.35
CA TYR A 63 8.08 -6.28 0.31
C TYR A 63 8.17 -7.12 -0.96
N ASP A 64 8.34 -8.43 -0.81
CA ASP A 64 8.32 -9.36 -1.93
C ASP A 64 6.88 -9.74 -2.27
N ILE A 65 6.23 -8.87 -3.02
CA ILE A 65 4.82 -9.07 -3.44
C ILE A 65 4.69 -10.32 -4.32
N LYS A 66 5.67 -10.56 -5.18
CA LYS A 66 5.65 -11.73 -6.07
C LYS A 66 5.68 -13.03 -5.28
N ALA A 67 6.58 -13.17 -4.31
CA ALA A 67 6.65 -14.36 -3.47
C ALA A 67 5.37 -14.59 -2.67
N ASN A 68 4.74 -13.52 -2.15
CA ASN A 68 3.44 -13.61 -1.47
C ASN A 68 2.34 -14.12 -2.42
N ILE A 69 2.27 -13.60 -3.64
CA ILE A 69 1.30 -14.05 -4.64
C ILE A 69 1.54 -15.51 -5.04
N GLU A 70 2.79 -15.91 -5.24
CA GLU A 70 3.15 -17.29 -5.55
C GLU A 70 2.78 -18.25 -4.43
N LEU A 71 2.98 -17.85 -3.17
CA LEU A 71 2.56 -18.63 -2.00
C LEU A 71 1.04 -18.79 -1.97
N VAL A 72 0.30 -17.71 -2.15
CA VAL A 72 -1.17 -17.73 -2.22
C VAL A 72 -1.64 -18.68 -3.31
N ARG A 73 -1.07 -18.62 -4.50
CA ARG A 73 -1.46 -19.51 -5.62
C ARG A 73 -1.10 -20.98 -5.40
N LYS A 74 -0.10 -21.27 -4.57
CA LYS A 74 0.17 -22.65 -4.14
C LYS A 74 -0.90 -23.17 -3.17
N LEU A 75 -1.38 -22.33 -2.26
CA LEU A 75 -2.40 -22.69 -1.28
C LEU A 75 -3.81 -22.68 -1.89
N TYR A 76 -4.07 -21.73 -2.80
CA TYR A 76 -5.36 -21.51 -3.46
C TYR A 76 -5.17 -21.41 -4.97
N PRO A 77 -4.97 -22.54 -5.69
CA PRO A 77 -4.60 -22.53 -7.12
C PRO A 77 -5.65 -21.88 -8.04
N SER A 78 -6.91 -21.83 -7.61
CA SER A 78 -8.01 -21.22 -8.37
C SER A 78 -8.08 -19.70 -8.25
N THR A 79 -7.21 -19.06 -7.44
CA THR A 79 -7.24 -17.62 -7.19
C THR A 79 -7.00 -16.81 -8.47
N LYS A 80 -7.93 -15.90 -8.75
CA LYS A 80 -7.89 -14.95 -9.88
C LYS A 80 -7.88 -13.50 -9.44
N HIS A 81 -8.49 -13.18 -8.29
CA HIS A 81 -8.68 -11.83 -7.82
C HIS A 81 -7.93 -11.63 -6.49
N PHE A 82 -7.10 -10.60 -6.46
CA PHE A 82 -6.37 -10.20 -5.26
C PHE A 82 -6.94 -8.87 -4.76
N ALA A 83 -7.73 -8.94 -3.70
CA ALA A 83 -8.26 -7.78 -3.01
C ALA A 83 -7.26 -7.33 -1.94
N LEU A 84 -6.84 -6.07 -1.98
CA LEU A 84 -5.89 -5.51 -1.02
C LEU A 84 -6.57 -4.45 -0.17
N ILE A 85 -6.58 -4.66 1.15
CA ILE A 85 -7.05 -3.66 2.12
C ILE A 85 -5.90 -2.73 2.46
N THR A 86 -6.10 -1.42 2.23
CA THR A 86 -5.16 -0.37 2.64
C THR A 86 -5.90 0.84 3.17
N ASP A 87 -5.30 1.48 4.17
CA ASP A 87 -5.84 2.67 4.81
C ASP A 87 -5.41 3.98 4.11
N ASN A 88 -5.88 5.12 4.63
CA ASN A 88 -5.55 6.46 4.14
C ASN A 88 -4.21 6.98 4.69
N SER A 89 -3.38 6.15 5.28
CA SER A 89 -2.03 6.55 5.70
C SER A 89 -1.05 6.54 4.52
N TYR A 90 0.05 7.30 4.66
CA TYR A 90 1.13 7.26 3.67
C TYR A 90 1.65 5.84 3.43
N GLY A 91 1.75 5.03 4.49
CA GLY A 91 2.18 3.63 4.40
C GLY A 91 1.21 2.78 3.59
N GLY A 92 -0.11 2.92 3.85
CA GLY A 92 -1.17 2.24 3.10
C GLY A 92 -1.17 2.60 1.62
N ILE A 93 -1.09 3.89 1.32
CA ILE A 93 -1.04 4.42 -0.06
C ILE A 93 0.20 3.89 -0.80
N SER A 94 1.36 3.91 -0.15
CA SER A 94 2.62 3.43 -0.73
C SER A 94 2.58 1.92 -0.99
N LEU A 95 2.02 1.13 -0.08
CA LEU A 95 1.85 -0.31 -0.25
C LEU A 95 0.89 -0.62 -1.41
N GLN A 96 -0.24 0.09 -1.49
CA GLN A 96 -1.21 -0.09 -2.58
C GLN A 96 -0.57 0.17 -3.95
N ALA A 97 0.21 1.25 -4.08
CA ALA A 97 0.91 1.59 -5.30
C ALA A 97 1.92 0.50 -5.70
N LEU A 98 2.67 -0.05 -4.72
CA LEU A 98 3.61 -1.15 -4.95
C LEU A 98 2.89 -2.41 -5.42
N VAL A 99 1.86 -2.85 -4.70
CA VAL A 99 1.10 -4.07 -5.01
C VAL A 99 0.46 -3.96 -6.39
N LYS A 100 -0.17 -2.83 -6.72
CA LYS A 100 -0.73 -2.58 -8.06
C LYS A 100 0.33 -2.71 -9.16
N LYS A 101 1.53 -2.13 -8.95
CA LYS A 101 2.66 -2.20 -9.89
C LYS A 101 3.15 -3.63 -10.09
N GLU A 102 3.28 -4.41 -9.02
CA GLU A 102 3.81 -5.78 -9.09
C GLU A 102 2.78 -6.77 -9.65
N ILE A 103 1.51 -6.67 -9.23
CA ILE A 103 0.42 -7.48 -9.79
C ILE A 103 0.24 -7.23 -11.27
N GLY A 104 0.36 -5.99 -11.73
CA GLY A 104 0.25 -5.63 -13.16
C GLY A 104 1.26 -6.34 -14.07
N LYS A 105 2.33 -6.92 -13.51
CA LYS A 105 3.32 -7.73 -14.24
C LYS A 105 2.92 -9.21 -14.35
N ILE A 106 1.89 -9.65 -13.62
CA ILE A 106 1.50 -11.05 -13.50
C ILE A 106 0.22 -11.30 -14.31
N LYS A 107 0.32 -12.16 -15.32
CA LYS A 107 -0.84 -12.47 -16.17
C LYS A 107 -1.90 -13.30 -15.43
N GLY A 108 -3.17 -13.04 -15.72
CA GLY A 108 -4.30 -13.81 -15.21
C GLY A 108 -4.62 -13.54 -13.74
N ILE A 109 -4.26 -12.37 -13.25
CA ILE A 109 -4.60 -11.87 -11.93
C ILE A 109 -5.24 -10.49 -12.06
N ASP A 110 -6.39 -10.32 -11.42
CA ASP A 110 -7.07 -9.04 -11.28
C ASP A 110 -6.78 -8.45 -9.90
N PHE A 111 -6.51 -7.17 -9.86
CA PHE A 111 -6.27 -6.41 -8.64
C PHE A 111 -7.52 -5.62 -8.24
N ILE A 112 -8.00 -5.84 -7.01
CA ILE A 112 -9.15 -5.14 -6.43
C ILE A 112 -8.65 -4.30 -5.23
N PRO A 113 -8.50 -2.97 -5.39
CA PRO A 113 -8.13 -2.12 -4.26
C PRO A 113 -9.33 -1.88 -3.34
N LEU A 114 -9.21 -2.28 -2.08
CA LEU A 114 -10.11 -1.91 -0.99
C LEU A 114 -9.49 -0.69 -0.29
N ASP A 115 -9.80 0.50 -0.83
CA ASP A 115 -9.01 1.72 -0.64
C ASP A 115 -9.61 2.64 0.43
N GLY A 116 -8.97 2.73 1.59
CA GLY A 116 -9.37 3.60 2.69
C GLY A 116 -9.26 5.11 2.43
N ARG A 117 -8.65 5.53 1.31
CA ARG A 117 -8.70 6.94 0.87
C ARG A 117 -10.08 7.35 0.36
N LYS A 118 -10.86 6.38 -0.09
CA LYS A 118 -12.17 6.58 -0.74
C LYS A 118 -13.32 6.05 0.08
N ASN A 119 -13.04 5.11 0.96
CA ASN A 119 -14.03 4.34 1.68
C ASN A 119 -13.77 4.37 3.19
N ASP A 120 -14.84 4.43 3.96
CA ASP A 120 -14.81 4.12 5.37
C ASP A 120 -14.87 2.59 5.61
N ILE A 121 -14.77 2.18 6.86
CA ILE A 121 -14.77 0.75 7.23
C ILE A 121 -16.07 0.05 6.81
N TYR A 122 -17.20 0.72 6.85
CA TYR A 122 -18.51 0.13 6.52
C TYR A 122 -18.60 -0.15 5.02
N ASN A 123 -18.16 0.79 4.20
CA ASN A 123 -18.10 0.63 2.75
C ASN A 123 -17.13 -0.49 2.35
N ILE A 124 -15.95 -0.57 2.98
CA ILE A 124 -14.99 -1.67 2.75
C ILE A 124 -15.61 -3.03 3.11
N ILE A 125 -16.33 -3.13 4.21
CA ILE A 125 -17.04 -4.36 4.59
C ILE A 125 -18.06 -4.78 3.52
N GLU A 126 -18.83 -3.84 2.99
CA GLU A 126 -19.78 -4.14 1.90
C GLU A 126 -19.07 -4.55 0.60
N GLU A 127 -17.97 -3.91 0.25
CA GLU A 127 -17.14 -4.33 -0.90
C GLU A 127 -16.59 -5.75 -0.71
N ILE A 128 -16.12 -6.11 0.50
CA ILE A 128 -15.63 -7.45 0.81
C ILE A 128 -16.74 -8.50 0.64
N LYS A 129 -17.98 -8.21 1.06
CA LYS A 129 -19.11 -9.13 0.87
C LYS A 129 -19.43 -9.41 -0.60
N GLN A 130 -19.13 -8.44 -1.46
CA GLN A 130 -19.39 -8.49 -2.91
C GLN A 130 -18.19 -8.98 -3.73
N LEU A 131 -17.09 -9.37 -3.11
CA LEU A 131 -15.93 -9.87 -3.83
C LEU A 131 -16.30 -11.06 -4.74
N PRO A 132 -15.81 -11.10 -5.97
CA PRO A 132 -16.11 -12.17 -6.90
C PRO A 132 -15.57 -13.53 -6.41
N PRO A 133 -16.12 -14.65 -6.89
CA PRO A 133 -15.55 -15.97 -6.61
C PRO A 133 -14.07 -16.05 -6.99
N GLN A 134 -13.32 -16.90 -6.30
CA GLN A 134 -11.85 -17.04 -6.50
C GLN A 134 -11.04 -15.80 -6.10
N SER A 135 -11.59 -14.97 -5.22
CA SER A 135 -10.88 -13.86 -4.57
C SER A 135 -10.10 -14.34 -3.36
N ILE A 136 -9.04 -13.60 -3.05
CA ILE A 136 -8.34 -13.64 -1.76
C ILE A 136 -8.14 -12.22 -1.25
N ILE A 137 -8.16 -12.04 0.06
CA ILE A 137 -7.88 -10.77 0.70
C ILE A 137 -6.43 -10.75 1.15
N LEU A 138 -5.70 -9.72 0.72
CA LEU A 138 -4.39 -9.36 1.26
C LEU A 138 -4.58 -8.22 2.24
N LEU A 139 -4.18 -8.45 3.48
CA LEU A 139 -4.24 -7.43 4.51
C LEU A 139 -2.96 -6.57 4.46
N GLY A 140 -3.12 -5.31 4.12
CA GLY A 140 -2.08 -4.29 4.26
C GLY A 140 -2.13 -3.64 5.64
N THR A 141 -2.69 -2.45 5.70
CA THR A 141 -2.87 -1.67 6.94
C THR A 141 -4.30 -1.14 7.02
N TRP A 142 -4.82 -1.02 8.25
CA TRP A 142 -6.09 -0.33 8.49
C TRP A 142 -6.04 0.41 9.82
N ARG A 143 -5.72 1.69 9.77
CA ARG A 143 -5.63 2.58 10.94
C ARG A 143 -6.46 3.83 10.80
N VAL A 144 -6.55 4.37 9.58
CA VAL A 144 -7.25 5.62 9.29
C VAL A 144 -7.98 5.49 7.96
N ASP A 145 -9.23 5.95 7.92
CA ASP A 145 -10.06 5.93 6.70
C ASP A 145 -10.23 7.33 6.08
N VAL A 146 -11.11 7.42 5.08
CA VAL A 146 -11.42 8.66 4.36
C VAL A 146 -11.98 9.78 5.26
N ASN A 147 -12.59 9.43 6.39
CA ASN A 147 -13.18 10.37 7.34
C ASN A 147 -12.25 10.69 8.51
N ASP A 148 -10.94 10.36 8.40
CA ASP A 148 -9.96 10.46 9.48
C ASP A 148 -10.35 9.65 10.75
N GLY A 149 -11.24 8.67 10.59
CA GLY A 149 -11.59 7.71 11.62
C GLY A 149 -10.37 6.86 11.98
N TYR A 150 -10.00 6.85 13.27
CA TYR A 150 -8.85 6.10 13.74
C TYR A 150 -9.28 4.76 14.33
N TYR A 151 -8.69 3.67 13.84
CA TYR A 151 -9.04 2.30 14.21
C TYR A 151 -7.89 1.60 14.94
N VAL A 152 -8.21 0.88 16.00
CA VAL A 152 -7.28 0.05 16.76
C VAL A 152 -7.81 -1.37 16.91
N GLY A 153 -6.91 -2.35 16.83
CA GLY A 153 -7.18 -3.74 17.21
C GLY A 153 -8.19 -4.47 16.32
N ASN A 154 -9.46 -4.41 16.65
CA ASN A 154 -10.47 -5.34 16.12
C ASN A 154 -11.03 -5.00 14.73
N ALA A 155 -10.79 -3.81 14.19
CA ALA A 155 -11.33 -3.39 12.90
C ALA A 155 -10.91 -4.34 11.76
N THR A 156 -9.66 -4.73 11.76
CA THR A 156 -9.10 -5.69 10.80
C THR A 156 -9.79 -7.04 10.85
N TYR A 157 -10.05 -7.57 12.06
CA TYR A 157 -10.79 -8.82 12.24
C TYR A 157 -12.21 -8.74 11.68
N THR A 158 -12.90 -7.63 11.95
CA THR A 158 -14.25 -7.41 11.45
C THR A 158 -14.28 -7.44 9.92
N MET A 159 -13.31 -6.79 9.27
CA MET A 159 -13.21 -6.82 7.81
C MET A 159 -12.91 -8.23 7.28
N MET A 160 -11.94 -8.95 7.86
CA MET A 160 -11.58 -10.30 7.40
C MET A 160 -12.75 -11.30 7.55
N LEU A 161 -13.58 -11.14 8.57
CA LEU A 161 -14.74 -12.00 8.81
C LEU A 161 -15.98 -11.58 7.99
N ALA A 162 -15.95 -10.46 7.29
CA ALA A 162 -17.11 -9.97 6.55
C ALA A 162 -17.55 -10.90 5.41
N ASN A 163 -16.62 -11.69 4.85
CA ASN A 163 -16.94 -12.73 3.87
C ASN A 163 -16.16 -14.02 4.16
N PRO A 164 -16.74 -14.96 4.95
CA PRO A 164 -16.04 -16.18 5.36
C PRO A 164 -15.76 -17.17 4.21
N LYS A 165 -16.26 -16.90 3.00
CA LYS A 165 -15.98 -17.70 1.80
C LYS A 165 -14.72 -17.24 1.08
N VAL A 166 -14.19 -16.09 1.42
CA VAL A 166 -12.98 -15.51 0.84
C VAL A 166 -11.84 -15.65 1.85
N PRO A 167 -10.76 -16.37 1.55
CA PRO A 167 -9.60 -16.45 2.41
C PRO A 167 -8.92 -15.06 2.58
N ALA A 168 -8.37 -14.82 3.77
CA ALA A 168 -7.62 -13.61 4.11
C ALA A 168 -6.29 -13.96 4.77
#